data_6215f49f2623fc41e470ed94ab9e12ca
#
_entry.id   6215f49f2623fc41e470ed94ab9e12ca
#
_cell.length_a   1.000
_cell.length_b   1.000
_cell.length_c   1.000
_cell.angle_alpha   90.00
_cell.angle_beta   90.00
_cell.angle_gamma   90.00
#
_symmetry.space_group_name_H-M   'P 1'
#
loop_
_entity.id
_entity.type
_entity.pdbx_description
1 polymer ?
#
loop_
_entity_poly.entity_id
_entity_poly.type
_entity_poly.pdbx_seq_one_letter_code
_entity_poly.pdbx_strand_id
1 'polypeptide(L)'
;MSTSLRTLKGVGEKTEKLFAKIGVTDMESLLSYYPRNYDAYEEPVEIRSLEEGAVVAISVAVITGVYVNQVRNLQVITTTVADLTGKISVTWFNAPYLRSAVRKGSRFVLRGRVVRKQGKLQMEHPEIFTPAAYEEILHSLQPIYGLTAGLSNKTIVKLIHQVLDEQKLQTEYLADEYKAVSYTHLRAHETK
;
A
#
# COMPACT_ATOMS: atom_id res chain seq x y z
N MET A 1 2.58 -23.12 23.60
CA MET A 1 1.28 -23.58 23.05
C MET A 1 0.99 -22.71 21.84
N SER A 2 0.90 -23.32 20.66
CA SER A 2 0.65 -22.63 19.40
C SER A 2 -0.79 -22.08 19.40
N THR A 3 -0.95 -20.76 19.35
CA THR A 3 -2.27 -20.13 19.36
C THR A 3 -2.82 -20.08 17.93
N SER A 4 -4.02 -20.63 17.74
CA SER A 4 -4.67 -20.69 16.43
C SER A 4 -4.91 -19.30 15.84
N LEU A 5 -4.74 -19.15 14.53
CA LEU A 5 -5.05 -17.91 13.79
C LEU A 5 -6.54 -17.50 13.90
N ARG A 6 -7.45 -18.42 14.22
CA ARG A 6 -8.90 -18.12 14.37
C ARG A 6 -9.25 -17.18 15.51
N THR A 7 -8.35 -17.01 16.46
CA THR A 7 -8.55 -16.04 17.56
C THR A 7 -8.41 -14.59 17.07
N LEU A 8 -7.73 -14.38 15.93
CA LEU A 8 -7.53 -13.06 15.35
C LEU A 8 -8.81 -12.53 14.68
N LYS A 9 -9.09 -11.25 14.89
CA LYS A 9 -10.26 -10.59 14.32
C LYS A 9 -10.18 -10.53 12.79
N GLY A 10 -11.15 -11.18 12.14
CA GLY A 10 -11.25 -11.24 10.67
C GLY A 10 -10.66 -12.51 10.05
N VAL A 11 -10.22 -13.48 10.88
CA VAL A 11 -9.78 -14.79 10.42
C VAL A 11 -10.90 -15.81 10.60
N GLY A 12 -11.58 -16.13 9.50
CA GLY A 12 -12.52 -17.26 9.44
C GLY A 12 -11.86 -18.49 8.81
N GLU A 13 -12.59 -19.59 8.75
CA GLU A 13 -12.11 -20.87 8.18
C GLU A 13 -11.51 -20.73 6.77
N LYS A 14 -12.12 -19.90 5.92
CA LYS A 14 -11.63 -19.63 4.56
C LYS A 14 -10.27 -18.95 4.57
N THR A 15 -10.09 -17.95 5.43
CA THR A 15 -8.84 -17.20 5.57
C THR A 15 -7.75 -18.08 6.15
N GLU A 16 -8.03 -18.87 7.17
CA GLU A 16 -7.10 -19.84 7.75
C GLU A 16 -6.58 -20.83 6.70
N LYS A 17 -7.48 -21.41 5.87
CA LYS A 17 -7.09 -22.29 4.76
C LYS A 17 -6.16 -21.59 3.74
N LEU A 18 -6.34 -20.29 3.52
CA LEU A 18 -5.45 -19.52 2.64
C LEU A 18 -4.07 -19.30 3.28
N PHE A 19 -4.00 -19.05 4.58
CA PHE A 19 -2.74 -18.95 5.31
C PHE A 19 -1.99 -20.29 5.34
N ALA A 20 -2.69 -21.40 5.54
CA ALA A 20 -2.08 -22.72 5.48
C ALA A 20 -1.40 -23.02 4.14
N LYS A 21 -1.91 -22.49 3.01
CA LYS A 21 -1.28 -22.62 1.68
C LYS A 21 0.08 -21.93 1.56
N ILE A 22 0.34 -20.92 2.38
CA ILE A 22 1.62 -20.22 2.44
C ILE A 22 2.49 -20.65 3.62
N GLY A 23 2.11 -21.77 4.28
CA GLY A 23 2.86 -22.36 5.40
C GLY A 23 2.63 -21.68 6.76
N VAL A 24 1.59 -20.86 6.87
CA VAL A 24 1.25 -20.14 8.10
C VAL A 24 0.03 -20.83 8.74
N THR A 25 0.22 -21.47 9.90
CA THR A 25 -0.80 -22.29 10.58
C THR A 25 -1.22 -21.74 11.95
N ASP A 26 -0.38 -20.89 12.54
CA ASP A 26 -0.55 -20.34 13.88
C ASP A 26 0.08 -18.93 13.99
N MET A 27 -0.03 -18.30 15.15
CA MET A 27 0.52 -16.96 15.39
C MET A 27 2.04 -16.92 15.30
N GLU A 28 2.73 -17.96 15.74
CA GLU A 28 4.19 -18.02 15.72
C GLU A 28 4.72 -18.10 14.29
N SER A 29 4.14 -18.96 13.45
CA SER A 29 4.45 -19.04 12.02
C SER A 29 4.05 -17.76 11.27
N LEU A 30 3.00 -17.03 11.71
CA LEU A 30 2.63 -15.73 11.14
C LEU A 30 3.71 -14.67 11.44
N LEU A 31 4.21 -14.60 12.68
CA LEU A 31 5.28 -13.67 13.04
C LEU A 31 6.62 -14.01 12.39
N SER A 32 6.85 -15.29 12.10
CA SER A 32 8.03 -15.80 11.40
C SER A 32 7.89 -15.72 9.86
N TYR A 33 6.75 -15.25 9.36
CA TYR A 33 6.53 -15.09 7.94
C TYR A 33 7.10 -13.75 7.47
N TYR A 34 8.37 -13.76 7.03
CA TYR A 34 9.10 -12.56 6.65
C TYR A 34 8.67 -12.01 5.27
N PRO A 35 8.69 -10.69 5.09
CA PRO A 35 8.43 -10.07 3.79
C PRO A 35 9.51 -10.47 2.77
N ARG A 36 9.09 -10.63 1.51
CA ARG A 36 9.99 -10.92 0.39
C ARG A 36 10.71 -9.68 -0.11
N ASN A 37 10.09 -8.52 0.08
CA ASN A 37 10.60 -7.22 -0.34
C ASN A 37 9.92 -6.11 0.46
N TYR A 38 10.40 -4.89 0.31
CA TYR A 38 9.79 -3.68 0.86
C TYR A 38 9.50 -2.70 -0.28
N ASP A 39 8.35 -2.04 -0.20
CA ASP A 39 7.94 -0.97 -1.10
C ASP A 39 8.14 0.37 -0.39
N ALA A 40 8.93 1.26 -0.99
CA ALA A 40 9.21 2.58 -0.46
C ALA A 40 8.17 3.59 -0.95
N TYR A 41 7.62 4.38 -0.04
CA TYR A 41 6.73 5.49 -0.37
C TYR A 41 7.53 6.79 -0.33
N GLU A 42 7.79 7.32 -1.52
CA GLU A 42 8.64 8.48 -1.76
C GLU A 42 7.80 9.74 -2.04
N GLU A 43 8.43 10.90 -2.01
CA GLU A 43 7.79 12.17 -2.35
C GLU A 43 7.12 12.14 -3.72
N PRO A 44 5.92 12.73 -3.86
CA PRO A 44 5.27 12.87 -5.15
C PRO A 44 6.12 13.69 -6.12
N VAL A 45 6.29 13.17 -7.34
CA VAL A 45 7.01 13.85 -8.42
C VAL A 45 6.06 14.67 -9.30
N GLU A 46 6.60 15.61 -10.05
CA GLU A 46 5.86 16.42 -11.02
C GLU A 46 5.53 15.63 -12.29
N ILE A 47 4.36 15.88 -12.91
CA ILE A 47 3.94 15.18 -14.14
C ILE A 47 4.96 15.36 -15.27
N ARG A 48 5.62 16.53 -15.37
CA ARG A 48 6.63 16.78 -16.40
C ARG A 48 7.88 15.88 -16.30
N SER A 49 8.17 15.34 -15.11
CA SER A 49 9.33 14.48 -14.86
C SER A 49 9.02 12.99 -14.95
N LEU A 50 7.81 12.62 -15.39
CA LEU A 50 7.40 11.22 -15.50
C LEU A 50 8.15 10.49 -16.59
N GLU A 51 8.68 9.32 -16.27
CA GLU A 51 9.34 8.42 -17.19
C GLU A 51 8.55 7.12 -17.35
N GLU A 52 8.56 6.55 -18.57
CA GLU A 52 7.92 5.28 -18.84
C GLU A 52 8.55 4.15 -18.03
N GLY A 53 7.71 3.31 -17.43
CA GLY A 53 8.13 2.16 -16.61
C GLY A 53 8.35 2.49 -15.14
N ALA A 54 8.52 3.77 -14.77
CA ALA A 54 8.68 4.18 -13.38
C ALA A 54 7.41 3.89 -12.54
N VAL A 55 7.61 3.52 -11.28
CA VAL A 55 6.55 3.45 -10.27
C VAL A 55 6.73 4.63 -9.33
N VAL A 56 5.87 5.61 -9.44
CA VAL A 56 5.99 6.90 -8.74
C VAL A 56 4.67 7.36 -8.17
N ALA A 57 4.73 8.28 -7.23
CA ALA A 57 3.59 9.04 -6.75
C ALA A 57 3.51 10.40 -7.45
N ILE A 58 2.28 10.89 -7.69
CA ILE A 58 2.01 12.24 -8.20
C ILE A 58 0.91 12.89 -7.37
N SER A 59 1.08 14.17 -6.99
CA SER A 59 0.05 14.94 -6.29
C SER A 59 -0.74 15.76 -7.30
N VAL A 60 -2.03 15.46 -7.46
CA VAL A 60 -2.81 15.95 -8.60
C VAL A 60 -4.23 16.34 -8.23
N ALA A 61 -4.82 17.19 -9.09
CA ALA A 61 -6.24 17.48 -9.10
C ALA A 61 -6.93 16.80 -10.29
N VAL A 62 -8.14 16.30 -10.09
CA VAL A 62 -8.98 15.74 -11.15
C VAL A 62 -9.57 16.88 -11.98
N ILE A 63 -9.22 16.96 -13.25
CA ILE A 63 -9.66 18.07 -14.15
C ILE A 63 -10.82 17.71 -15.07
N THR A 64 -11.06 16.40 -15.30
CA THR A 64 -12.22 15.95 -16.09
C THR A 64 -13.16 15.08 -15.26
N GLY A 65 -14.39 14.91 -15.75
CA GLY A 65 -15.27 13.87 -15.23
C GLY A 65 -14.71 12.46 -15.47
N VAL A 66 -15.22 11.51 -14.74
CA VAL A 66 -14.87 10.09 -14.91
C VAL A 66 -15.64 9.54 -16.11
N TYR A 67 -14.92 8.99 -17.06
CA TYR A 67 -15.48 8.26 -18.22
C TYR A 67 -15.46 6.77 -17.90
N VAL A 68 -16.62 6.12 -18.09
CA VAL A 68 -16.76 4.67 -17.90
C VAL A 68 -17.02 4.04 -19.24
N ASN A 69 -16.18 3.13 -19.64
CA ASN A 69 -16.34 2.33 -20.84
C ASN A 69 -16.38 0.84 -20.49
N GLN A 70 -17.24 0.09 -21.18
CA GLN A 70 -17.33 -1.36 -21.04
C GLN A 70 -16.73 -2.00 -22.28
N VAL A 71 -15.63 -2.73 -22.08
CA VAL A 71 -14.98 -3.49 -23.15
C VAL A 71 -15.10 -4.98 -22.83
N ARG A 72 -16.01 -5.68 -23.51
CA ARG A 72 -16.35 -7.07 -23.16
C ARG A 72 -16.77 -7.18 -21.69
N ASN A 73 -16.05 -7.98 -20.88
CA ASN A 73 -16.32 -8.16 -19.46
C ASN A 73 -15.47 -7.24 -18.56
N LEU A 74 -14.75 -6.27 -19.15
CA LEU A 74 -13.86 -5.37 -18.43
C LEU A 74 -14.46 -3.97 -18.38
N GLN A 75 -14.72 -3.46 -17.18
CA GLN A 75 -15.07 -2.07 -16.98
C GLN A 75 -13.79 -1.22 -16.91
N VAL A 76 -13.68 -0.25 -17.79
CA VAL A 76 -12.54 0.68 -17.87
C VAL A 76 -13.02 2.06 -17.41
N ILE A 77 -12.39 2.58 -16.38
CA ILE A 77 -12.66 3.89 -15.81
C ILE A 77 -11.46 4.79 -16.10
N THR A 78 -11.70 5.90 -16.79
CA THR A 78 -10.64 6.83 -17.19
C THR A 78 -10.98 8.25 -16.75
N THR A 79 -10.00 8.98 -16.28
CA THR A 79 -10.07 10.41 -16.02
C THR A 79 -8.75 11.10 -16.38
N THR A 80 -8.77 12.42 -16.47
CA THR A 80 -7.56 13.21 -16.63
C THR A 80 -7.30 13.97 -15.33
N VAL A 81 -6.07 13.89 -14.88
CA VAL A 81 -5.58 14.61 -13.71
C VAL A 81 -4.46 15.57 -14.10
N ALA A 82 -4.24 16.58 -13.32
CA ALA A 82 -3.20 17.59 -13.56
C ALA A 82 -2.55 18.06 -12.26
N ASP A 83 -1.31 18.46 -12.39
CA ASP A 83 -0.59 19.31 -11.44
C ASP A 83 -0.28 20.67 -12.08
N LEU A 84 0.64 21.44 -11.50
CA LEU A 84 1.08 22.72 -12.05
C LEU A 84 1.95 22.59 -13.29
N THR A 85 2.48 21.40 -13.59
CA THR A 85 3.49 21.14 -14.62
C THR A 85 2.94 20.43 -15.84
N GLY A 86 1.80 19.75 -15.70
CA GLY A 86 1.22 19.00 -16.82
C GLY A 86 -0.10 18.32 -16.49
N LYS A 87 -0.52 17.47 -17.43
CA LYS A 87 -1.71 16.62 -17.29
C LYS A 87 -1.41 15.21 -17.77
N ILE A 88 -2.04 14.23 -17.14
CA ILE A 88 -1.89 12.82 -17.48
C ILE A 88 -3.25 12.11 -17.42
N SER A 89 -3.44 11.13 -18.29
CA SER A 89 -4.60 10.24 -18.25
C SER A 89 -4.36 9.12 -17.24
N VAL A 90 -5.38 8.79 -16.47
CA VAL A 90 -5.34 7.73 -15.46
C VAL A 90 -6.45 6.75 -15.73
N THR A 91 -6.16 5.46 -15.68
CA THR A 91 -7.11 4.40 -16.00
C THR A 91 -7.15 3.34 -14.90
N TRP A 92 -8.36 2.94 -14.50
CA TRP A 92 -8.60 1.82 -13.60
C TRP A 92 -9.48 0.76 -14.28
N PHE A 93 -9.27 -0.47 -13.88
CA PHE A 93 -10.03 -1.61 -14.37
C PHE A 93 -10.87 -2.22 -13.26
N ASN A 94 -12.13 -2.56 -13.53
CA ASN A 94 -13.06 -3.21 -12.61
C ASN A 94 -13.15 -2.54 -11.22
N ALA A 95 -13.19 -1.19 -11.20
CA ALA A 95 -13.25 -0.40 -9.97
C ALA A 95 -14.47 0.53 -9.92
N PRO A 96 -15.71 0.01 -9.96
CA PRO A 96 -16.94 0.81 -10.09
C PRO A 96 -17.12 1.83 -8.97
N TYR A 97 -16.58 1.55 -7.79
CA TYR A 97 -16.63 2.46 -6.62
C TYR A 97 -15.90 3.78 -6.86
N LEU A 98 -14.93 3.84 -7.77
CA LEU A 98 -14.19 5.07 -8.08
C LEU A 98 -15.05 6.12 -8.79
N ARG A 99 -16.15 5.71 -9.43
CA ARG A 99 -17.07 6.64 -10.08
C ARG A 99 -17.65 7.67 -9.10
N SER A 100 -17.91 7.28 -7.87
CA SER A 100 -18.41 8.16 -6.83
C SER A 100 -17.31 8.90 -6.05
N ALA A 101 -16.14 8.26 -5.91
CA ALA A 101 -15.01 8.79 -5.16
C ALA A 101 -14.19 9.83 -5.95
N VAL A 102 -13.97 9.60 -7.25
CA VAL A 102 -13.16 10.47 -8.10
C VAL A 102 -14.06 11.51 -8.79
N ARG A 103 -14.09 12.72 -8.26
CA ARG A 103 -14.90 13.82 -8.80
C ARG A 103 -13.99 14.93 -9.32
N LYS A 104 -14.47 15.66 -10.33
CA LYS A 104 -13.79 16.87 -10.82
C LYS A 104 -13.54 17.86 -9.67
N GLY A 105 -12.30 18.33 -9.55
CA GLY A 105 -11.85 19.23 -8.49
C GLY A 105 -11.29 18.52 -7.25
N SER A 106 -11.50 17.21 -7.09
CA SER A 106 -10.89 16.45 -5.99
C SER A 106 -9.38 16.38 -6.15
N ARG A 107 -8.66 16.40 -5.01
CA ARG A 107 -7.21 16.26 -4.97
C ARG A 107 -6.84 14.91 -4.37
N PHE A 108 -5.87 14.26 -5.00
CA PHE A 108 -5.36 12.95 -4.59
C PHE A 108 -3.85 12.88 -4.76
N VAL A 109 -3.24 11.95 -4.04
CA VAL A 109 -1.93 11.41 -4.41
C VAL A 109 -2.21 10.07 -5.09
N LEU A 110 -1.74 9.94 -6.32
CA LEU A 110 -1.85 8.72 -7.12
C LEU A 110 -0.49 8.07 -7.21
N ARG A 111 -0.38 6.80 -6.81
CA ARG A 111 0.86 6.04 -6.89
C ARG A 111 0.69 4.83 -7.81
N GLY A 112 1.52 4.73 -8.81
CA GLY A 112 1.40 3.62 -9.78
C GLY A 112 2.46 3.65 -10.87
N ARG A 113 2.37 2.68 -11.75
CA ARG A 113 3.28 2.56 -12.89
C ARG A 113 2.87 3.50 -14.01
N VAL A 114 3.87 4.21 -14.53
CA VAL A 114 3.73 5.03 -15.73
C VAL A 114 3.94 4.15 -16.96
N VAL A 115 3.01 4.19 -17.89
CA VAL A 115 3.06 3.44 -19.15
C VAL A 115 2.89 4.37 -20.35
N ARG A 116 3.36 3.96 -21.52
CA ARG A 116 3.12 4.69 -22.76
C ARG A 116 2.08 3.98 -23.60
N LYS A 117 1.00 4.68 -23.91
CA LYS A 117 -0.03 4.20 -24.86
C LYS A 117 -0.30 5.25 -25.93
N GLN A 118 -0.30 4.83 -27.18
CA GLN A 118 -0.53 5.70 -28.33
C GLN A 118 0.37 6.97 -28.30
N GLY A 119 1.65 6.78 -27.92
CA GLY A 119 2.64 7.86 -27.84
C GLY A 119 2.52 8.78 -26.60
N LYS A 120 1.50 8.61 -25.73
CA LYS A 120 1.27 9.44 -24.55
C LYS A 120 1.55 8.66 -23.27
N LEU A 121 2.12 9.33 -22.27
CA LEU A 121 2.26 8.77 -20.93
C LEU A 121 0.88 8.70 -20.26
N GLN A 122 0.63 7.60 -19.56
CA GLN A 122 -0.56 7.32 -18.80
C GLN A 122 -0.18 6.59 -17.51
N MET A 123 -1.04 6.66 -16.51
CA MET A 123 -0.88 5.86 -15.29
C MET A 123 -1.99 4.81 -15.24
N GLU A 124 -1.62 3.53 -15.11
CA GLU A 124 -2.56 2.43 -15.07
C GLU A 124 -2.76 1.91 -13.66
N HIS A 125 -4.02 1.81 -13.30
CA HIS A 125 -4.49 1.23 -12.04
C HIS A 125 -3.71 1.72 -10.80
N PRO A 126 -3.45 3.05 -10.68
CA PRO A 126 -2.73 3.56 -9.52
C PRO A 126 -3.55 3.38 -8.24
N GLU A 127 -2.83 3.25 -7.14
CA GLU A 127 -3.39 3.42 -5.81
C GLU A 127 -3.79 4.88 -5.61
N ILE A 128 -4.88 5.09 -4.86
CA ILE A 128 -5.42 6.42 -4.60
C ILE A 128 -5.34 6.71 -3.11
N PHE A 129 -4.71 7.80 -2.78
CA PHE A 129 -4.61 8.30 -1.41
C PHE A 129 -5.18 9.71 -1.30
N THR A 130 -5.77 10.02 -0.16
CA THR A 130 -5.90 11.44 0.22
C THR A 130 -4.52 11.99 0.54
N PRO A 131 -4.27 13.31 0.38
CA PRO A 131 -2.95 13.88 0.72
C PRO A 131 -2.52 13.54 2.16
N ALA A 132 -3.41 13.66 3.14
CA ALA A 132 -3.12 13.32 4.54
C ALA A 132 -2.76 11.83 4.73
N ALA A 133 -3.52 10.91 4.11
CA ALA A 133 -3.21 9.47 4.22
C ALA A 133 -1.89 9.09 3.53
N TYR A 134 -1.48 9.82 2.50
CA TYR A 134 -0.19 9.59 1.88
C TYR A 134 0.96 10.10 2.75
N GLU A 135 0.77 11.25 3.39
CA GLU A 135 1.76 11.85 4.30
C GLU A 135 2.06 10.95 5.50
N GLU A 136 1.06 10.23 6.03
CA GLU A 136 1.25 9.25 7.11
C GLU A 136 2.15 8.06 6.73
N ILE A 137 2.20 7.70 5.44
CA ILE A 137 3.00 6.57 4.94
C ILE A 137 4.25 7.02 4.18
N LEU A 138 4.42 8.33 3.99
CA LEU A 138 5.56 8.90 3.31
C LEU A 138 6.87 8.53 4.03
N HIS A 139 7.90 8.20 3.26
CA HIS A 139 9.19 7.68 3.74
C HIS A 139 9.12 6.36 4.52
N SER A 140 7.95 5.70 4.53
CA SER A 140 7.82 4.39 5.14
C SER A 140 8.21 3.26 4.19
N LEU A 141 8.70 2.17 4.76
CA LEU A 141 8.94 0.92 4.05
C LEU A 141 7.76 -0.03 4.33
N GLN A 142 6.93 -0.24 3.32
CA GLN A 142 5.79 -1.15 3.44
C GLN A 142 6.20 -2.59 3.07
N PRO A 143 6.00 -3.56 3.95
CA PRO A 143 6.41 -4.93 3.68
C PRO A 143 5.55 -5.57 2.59
N ILE A 144 6.20 -6.27 1.66
CA ILE A 144 5.57 -7.07 0.61
C ILE A 144 5.75 -8.54 0.93
N TYR A 145 4.66 -9.22 1.25
CA TYR A 145 4.65 -10.64 1.57
C TYR A 145 4.40 -11.52 0.35
N GLY A 146 4.78 -12.79 0.46
CA GLY A 146 4.37 -13.81 -0.50
C GLY A 146 2.87 -14.05 -0.42
N LEU A 147 2.18 -14.01 -1.58
CA LEU A 147 0.73 -14.12 -1.64
C LEU A 147 0.29 -15.44 -2.29
N THR A 148 -0.92 -15.87 -1.94
CA THR A 148 -1.67 -16.90 -2.68
C THR A 148 -3.00 -16.33 -3.16
N ALA A 149 -3.63 -16.96 -4.14
CA ALA A 149 -4.91 -16.49 -4.66
C ALA A 149 -5.96 -16.36 -3.54
N GLY A 150 -6.54 -15.18 -3.42
CA GLY A 150 -7.52 -14.82 -2.39
C GLY A 150 -6.96 -14.25 -1.09
N LEU A 151 -5.63 -14.17 -0.92
CA LEU A 151 -4.97 -13.53 0.21
C LEU A 151 -4.28 -12.23 -0.23
N SER A 152 -4.61 -11.12 0.41
CA SER A 152 -4.01 -9.82 0.11
C SER A 152 -2.87 -9.46 1.06
N ASN A 153 -1.89 -8.69 0.59
CA ASN A 153 -0.81 -8.16 1.42
C ASN A 153 -1.35 -7.39 2.63
N LYS A 154 -2.36 -6.56 2.40
CA LYS A 154 -3.05 -5.79 3.46
C LYS A 154 -3.61 -6.69 4.57
N THR A 155 -4.12 -7.87 4.22
CA THR A 155 -4.63 -8.84 5.22
C THR A 155 -3.50 -9.38 6.08
N ILE A 156 -2.37 -9.76 5.47
CA ILE A 156 -1.20 -10.29 6.20
C ILE A 156 -0.65 -9.21 7.14
N VAL A 157 -0.38 -8.01 6.64
CA VAL A 157 0.12 -6.87 7.43
C VAL A 157 -0.80 -6.58 8.61
N LYS A 158 -2.12 -6.48 8.37
CA LYS A 158 -3.10 -6.22 9.43
C LYS A 158 -3.05 -7.27 10.54
N LEU A 159 -2.96 -8.56 10.18
CA LEU A 159 -2.94 -9.63 11.18
C LEU A 159 -1.62 -9.68 11.93
N ILE A 160 -0.50 -9.40 11.29
CA ILE A 160 0.80 -9.28 11.97
C ILE A 160 0.76 -8.15 13.00
N HIS A 161 0.26 -6.96 12.63
CA HIS A 161 0.08 -5.85 13.58
C HIS A 161 -0.83 -6.24 14.75
N GLN A 162 -1.95 -6.92 14.47
CA GLN A 162 -2.85 -7.39 15.52
C GLN A 162 -2.15 -8.35 16.49
N VAL A 163 -1.34 -9.29 16.00
CA VAL A 163 -0.58 -10.22 16.87
C VAL A 163 0.48 -9.47 17.67
N LEU A 164 1.18 -8.50 17.07
CA LEU A 164 2.18 -7.69 17.76
C LEU A 164 1.55 -6.82 18.87
N ASP A 165 0.35 -6.28 18.64
CA ASP A 165 -0.38 -5.50 19.62
C ASP A 165 -0.92 -6.36 20.76
N GLU A 166 -1.40 -7.57 20.47
CA GLU A 166 -1.93 -8.52 21.47
C GLU A 166 -0.81 -9.19 22.28
N GLN A 167 0.26 -9.59 21.61
CA GLN A 167 1.49 -10.02 22.23
C GLN A 167 2.30 -8.78 22.59
N LYS A 168 1.97 -8.14 23.72
CA LYS A 168 2.98 -7.29 24.39
C LYS A 168 4.22 -8.13 24.47
N LEU A 169 5.24 -7.83 23.67
CA LEU A 169 6.53 -8.53 23.69
C LEU A 169 7.13 -8.37 25.08
N GLN A 170 6.70 -9.23 26.00
CA GLN A 170 7.02 -9.16 27.44
C GLN A 170 8.45 -9.63 27.71
N THR A 171 9.14 -10.12 26.68
CA THR A 171 10.51 -10.62 26.85
C THR A 171 11.42 -9.89 25.87
N GLU A 172 12.06 -8.88 26.37
CA GLU A 172 13.09 -8.16 25.65
C GLU A 172 14.38 -8.99 25.71
N TYR A 173 14.79 -9.56 24.58
CA TYR A 173 15.96 -10.43 24.46
C TYR A 173 17.30 -9.68 24.33
N LEU A 174 17.25 -8.33 24.21
CA LEU A 174 18.47 -7.52 24.13
C LEU A 174 19.05 -7.32 25.53
N ALA A 175 20.33 -7.65 25.70
CA ALA A 175 21.07 -7.33 26.90
C ALA A 175 21.05 -5.82 27.18
N ASP A 176 21.03 -5.43 28.46
CA ASP A 176 20.88 -4.02 28.86
C ASP A 176 21.96 -3.10 28.28
N GLU A 177 23.15 -3.63 28.03
CA GLU A 177 24.24 -2.93 27.37
C GLU A 177 23.91 -2.49 25.93
N TYR A 178 23.18 -3.31 25.16
CA TYR A 178 22.73 -2.98 23.80
C TYR A 178 21.58 -1.97 23.81
N LYS A 179 20.71 -2.00 24.82
CA LYS A 179 19.62 -1.04 25.00
C LYS A 179 20.16 0.38 25.22
N ALA A 180 21.18 0.51 26.06
CA ALA A 180 21.80 1.80 26.36
C ALA A 180 22.39 2.48 25.11
N VAL A 181 22.94 1.71 24.18
CA VAL A 181 23.53 2.23 22.93
C VAL A 181 22.43 2.64 21.92
N SER A 182 21.34 1.87 21.80
CA SER A 182 20.23 2.19 20.88
C SER A 182 19.41 3.41 21.33
N TYR A 183 19.14 3.54 22.62
CA TYR A 183 18.33 4.66 23.15
C TYR A 183 19.06 6.01 23.10
N THR A 184 20.37 6.04 23.16
CA THR A 184 21.13 7.30 23.01
C THR A 184 21.06 7.86 21.60
N HIS A 185 20.93 7.04 20.55
CA HIS A 185 20.78 7.53 19.18
C HIS A 185 19.36 8.06 18.87
N LEU A 186 18.31 7.48 19.46
CA LEU A 186 16.93 7.92 19.24
C LEU A 186 16.61 9.25 19.94
N ARG A 187 17.20 9.51 21.11
CA ARG A 187 17.02 10.79 21.82
C ARG A 187 17.73 11.99 21.20
N ALA A 188 18.73 11.75 20.35
CA ALA A 188 19.44 12.84 19.66
C ALA A 188 18.64 13.52 18.54
N HIS A 189 17.52 12.93 18.10
CA HIS A 189 16.66 13.48 17.06
C HIS A 189 15.37 14.17 17.56
N GLU A 190 15.08 14.09 18.87
CA GLU A 190 13.85 14.70 19.44
C GLU A 190 14.06 16.09 20.05
N THR A 191 15.26 16.67 19.95
CA THR A 191 15.51 18.03 20.46
C THR A 191 16.02 18.95 19.36
N LYS A 192 15.09 19.37 18.47
CA LYS A 192 15.14 20.72 17.83
C LYS A 192 13.78 21.08 17.26
#